data_3e59221863bb87444b78f4c8a3eb8b5c
#
_entry.id   3e59221863bb87444b78f4c8a3eb8b5c
#
_cell.length_a   1.000
_cell.length_b   1.000
_cell.length_c   1.000
_cell.angle_alpha   90.00
_cell.angle_beta   90.00
_cell.angle_gamma   90.00
#
_symmetry.space_group_name_H-M   'P 1'
#
loop_
_entity.id
_entity.type
_entity.pdbx_description
1 polymer ?
#
loop_
_entity_poly.entity_id
_entity_poly.type
_entity_poly.pdbx_seq_one_letter_code
_entity_poly.pdbx_strand_id
1 'polypeptide(L)'
;DGIVRGAYKIEELGDGSDKIRLLGSGPILRNVREAALELHRDYGISSEIWSVTSYGELRRKGLEHERSMRLNPEISEEPYVSRCFGDQIPTVATSDYISSVPEMIQRWIGGRYIVLGTDGFGRSDTREALRSFFEIDTNSIVVAAISALEQEGTLPPGTVEKELRNRNLNRERMDKTA
;
A
#
# COMPACT_ATOMS: atom_id res chain seq x y z
N ASP A 1 -7.88 -1.23 -19.87
CA ASP A 1 -6.44 -0.89 -20.08
C ASP A 1 -5.59 -1.06 -18.82
N GLY A 2 -6.03 -0.62 -17.64
CA GLY A 2 -5.24 -0.66 -16.40
C GLY A 2 -4.75 -2.05 -15.97
N ILE A 3 -5.56 -3.09 -16.18
CA ILE A 3 -5.20 -4.48 -15.87
C ILE A 3 -3.90 -4.88 -16.58
N VAL A 4 -3.78 -4.57 -17.88
CA VAL A 4 -2.59 -4.90 -18.70
C VAL A 4 -1.42 -3.98 -18.36
N ARG A 5 -1.68 -2.77 -17.87
CA ARG A 5 -0.65 -1.79 -17.49
C ARG A 5 -0.09 -1.99 -16.10
N GLY A 6 -0.65 -2.94 -15.31
CA GLY A 6 -0.14 -3.35 -14.01
C GLY A 6 -0.89 -2.82 -12.80
N ALA A 7 -1.79 -1.85 -12.94
CA ALA A 7 -2.65 -1.37 -11.84
C ALA A 7 -3.89 -0.65 -12.37
N TYR A 8 -4.97 -0.63 -11.58
CA TYR A 8 -6.15 0.18 -11.83
C TYR A 8 -6.89 0.51 -10.52
N LYS A 9 -7.50 1.70 -10.48
CA LYS A 9 -8.36 2.10 -9.36
C LYS A 9 -9.68 1.31 -9.45
N ILE A 10 -10.06 0.69 -8.34
CA ILE A 10 -11.31 -0.06 -8.22
C ILE A 10 -12.41 0.81 -7.67
N GLU A 11 -12.09 1.56 -6.62
CA GLU A 11 -13.08 2.25 -5.80
C GLU A 11 -12.43 3.47 -5.15
N GLU A 12 -13.22 4.47 -4.88
CA GLU A 12 -12.87 5.61 -4.04
C GLU A 12 -13.93 5.72 -2.96
N LEU A 13 -13.51 5.71 -1.70
CA LEU A 13 -14.38 5.74 -0.53
C LEU A 13 -14.21 7.07 0.19
N GLY A 14 -15.30 7.82 0.35
CA GLY A 14 -15.29 9.16 0.94
C GLY A 14 -14.82 10.24 -0.04
N ASP A 15 -15.06 11.50 0.34
CA ASP A 15 -14.77 12.72 -0.43
C ASP A 15 -14.00 13.78 0.37
N GLY A 16 -13.51 13.39 1.57
CA GLY A 16 -12.73 14.26 2.47
C GLY A 16 -11.33 14.56 1.94
N SER A 17 -10.73 15.62 2.50
CA SER A 17 -9.35 16.04 2.21
C SER A 17 -8.31 15.07 2.75
N ASP A 18 -8.62 14.41 3.87
CA ASP A 18 -7.74 13.46 4.53
C ASP A 18 -7.84 12.12 3.80
N LYS A 19 -6.81 11.85 3.00
CA LYS A 19 -6.85 10.75 2.03
C LYS A 19 -5.65 9.82 2.18
N ILE A 20 -5.92 8.53 2.02
CA ILE A 20 -4.92 7.46 1.94
C ILE A 20 -5.11 6.65 0.66
N ARG A 21 -4.05 6.18 0.06
CA ARG A 21 -4.11 5.24 -1.05
C ARG A 21 -3.73 3.84 -0.58
N LEU A 22 -4.58 2.86 -0.90
CA LEU A 22 -4.41 1.47 -0.51
C LEU A 22 -4.26 0.60 -1.76
N LEU A 23 -3.10 -0.02 -1.90
CA LEU A 23 -2.79 -0.93 -3.00
C LEU A 23 -2.91 -2.37 -2.52
N GLY A 24 -3.67 -3.20 -3.22
CA GLY A 24 -3.78 -4.62 -2.96
C GLY A 24 -3.45 -5.47 -4.18
N SER A 25 -2.78 -6.60 -4.00
CA SER A 25 -2.55 -7.58 -5.05
C SER A 25 -3.23 -8.92 -4.71
N GLY A 26 -3.82 -9.55 -5.74
CA GLY A 26 -4.46 -10.86 -5.59
C GLY A 26 -5.51 -10.92 -4.48
N PRO A 27 -5.52 -11.98 -3.65
CA PRO A 27 -6.54 -12.19 -2.61
C PRO A 27 -6.44 -11.21 -1.43
N ILE A 28 -5.34 -10.46 -1.30
CA ILE A 28 -5.16 -9.44 -0.26
C ILE A 28 -6.07 -8.24 -0.49
N LEU A 29 -6.52 -8.02 -1.71
CA LEU A 29 -7.44 -6.94 -2.04
C LEU A 29 -8.70 -6.90 -1.17
N ARG A 30 -9.17 -8.05 -0.69
CA ARG A 30 -10.30 -8.12 0.26
C ARG A 30 -9.95 -7.42 1.57
N ASN A 31 -8.78 -7.70 2.15
CA ASN A 31 -8.33 -7.06 3.40
C ASN A 31 -8.11 -5.55 3.22
N VAL A 32 -7.63 -5.15 2.05
CA VAL A 32 -7.47 -3.72 1.69
C VAL A 32 -8.83 -3.00 1.67
N ARG A 33 -9.87 -3.61 1.09
CA ARG A 33 -11.21 -3.02 1.08
C ARG A 33 -11.83 -2.96 2.48
N GLU A 34 -11.65 -4.00 3.29
CA GLU A 34 -12.10 -4.02 4.68
C GLU A 34 -11.41 -2.92 5.49
N ALA A 35 -10.09 -2.74 5.33
CA ALA A 35 -9.34 -1.67 5.97
C ALA A 35 -9.83 -0.27 5.57
N ALA A 36 -10.11 -0.05 4.28
CA ALA A 36 -10.66 1.22 3.81
C ALA A 36 -12.02 1.55 4.45
N LEU A 37 -12.90 0.56 4.58
CA LEU A 37 -14.19 0.72 5.24
C LEU A 37 -14.05 1.08 6.73
N GLU A 38 -13.10 0.45 7.44
CA GLU A 38 -12.81 0.77 8.84
C GLU A 38 -12.23 2.18 8.99
N LEU A 39 -11.25 2.56 8.15
CA LEU A 39 -10.66 3.91 8.16
C LEU A 39 -11.71 4.99 7.91
N HIS A 40 -12.63 4.75 6.98
CA HIS A 40 -13.71 5.69 6.72
C HIS A 40 -14.69 5.79 7.88
N ARG A 41 -15.14 4.64 8.42
CA ARG A 41 -16.12 4.59 9.52
C ARG A 41 -15.60 5.21 10.81
N ASP A 42 -14.36 4.89 11.19
CA ASP A 42 -13.81 5.18 12.52
C ASP A 42 -13.03 6.50 12.58
N TYR A 43 -12.53 6.98 11.43
CA TYR A 43 -11.68 8.18 11.32
C TYR A 43 -12.17 9.20 10.28
N GLY A 44 -13.19 8.88 9.48
CA GLY A 44 -13.64 9.75 8.38
C GLY A 44 -12.63 9.88 7.23
N ILE A 45 -11.61 9.00 7.18
CA ILE A 45 -10.55 9.05 6.18
C ILE A 45 -11.10 8.56 4.84
N SER A 46 -10.81 9.32 3.79
CA SER A 46 -11.10 8.94 2.41
C SER A 46 -10.02 8.00 1.88
N SER A 47 -10.40 7.03 1.06
CA SER A 47 -9.46 6.01 0.56
C SER A 47 -9.59 5.81 -0.93
N GLU A 48 -8.46 5.80 -1.64
CA GLU A 48 -8.37 5.24 -3.00
C GLU A 48 -7.96 3.77 -2.92
N ILE A 49 -8.77 2.89 -3.48
CA ILE A 49 -8.51 1.45 -3.49
C ILE A 49 -8.07 1.03 -4.89
N TRP A 50 -6.88 0.46 -4.98
CA TRP A 50 -6.26 0.04 -6.23
C TRP A 50 -5.96 -1.44 -6.24
N SER A 51 -6.24 -2.09 -7.36
CA SER A 51 -5.74 -3.44 -7.65
C SER A 51 -4.43 -3.33 -8.43
N VAL A 52 -3.36 -3.88 -7.87
CA VAL A 52 -2.08 -4.01 -8.58
C VAL A 52 -1.98 -5.42 -9.14
N THR A 53 -2.07 -5.52 -10.46
CA THR A 53 -2.01 -6.79 -11.19
C THR A 53 -0.57 -7.20 -11.51
N SER A 54 0.36 -6.23 -11.61
CA SER A 54 1.77 -6.52 -11.87
C SER A 54 2.69 -5.35 -11.47
N TYR A 55 3.37 -5.49 -10.35
CA TYR A 55 4.47 -4.58 -9.96
C TYR A 55 5.63 -4.63 -10.96
N GLY A 56 5.91 -5.81 -11.50
CA GLY A 56 6.96 -5.99 -12.52
C GLY A 56 6.68 -5.21 -13.80
N GLU A 57 5.43 -5.16 -14.27
CA GLU A 57 5.03 -4.41 -15.45
C GLU A 57 5.11 -2.89 -15.21
N LEU A 58 4.62 -2.43 -14.05
CA LEU A 58 4.74 -1.02 -13.65
C LEU A 58 6.20 -0.57 -13.63
N ARG A 59 7.09 -1.37 -13.00
CA ARG A 59 8.54 -1.11 -12.96
C ARG A 59 9.16 -1.11 -14.35
N ARG A 60 8.86 -2.12 -15.17
CA ARG A 60 9.42 -2.26 -16.52
C ARG A 60 9.10 -1.03 -17.37
N LYS A 61 7.84 -0.61 -17.35
CA LYS A 61 7.39 0.57 -18.11
C LYS A 61 7.94 1.88 -17.54
N GLY A 62 8.09 1.99 -16.23
CA GLY A 62 8.78 3.13 -15.61
C GLY A 62 10.21 3.26 -16.06
N LEU A 63 10.98 2.17 -16.05
CA LEU A 63 12.39 2.15 -16.49
C LEU A 63 12.54 2.39 -17.99
N GLU A 64 11.66 1.82 -18.82
CA GLU A 64 11.63 2.09 -20.28
C GLU A 64 11.42 3.59 -20.53
N HIS A 65 10.49 4.20 -19.82
CA HIS A 65 10.21 5.64 -19.93
C HIS A 65 11.41 6.49 -19.51
N GLU A 66 12.03 6.22 -18.36
CA GLU A 66 13.22 6.92 -17.89
C GLU A 66 14.39 6.81 -18.90
N ARG A 67 14.55 5.62 -19.50
CA ARG A 67 15.54 5.45 -20.57
C ARG A 67 15.23 6.33 -21.78
N SER A 68 13.96 6.37 -22.19
CA SER A 68 13.52 7.17 -23.33
C SER A 68 13.76 8.66 -23.09
N MET A 69 13.45 9.17 -21.89
CA MET A 69 13.73 10.57 -21.50
C MET A 69 15.23 10.91 -21.55
N ARG A 70 16.11 9.98 -21.11
CA ARG A 70 17.56 10.22 -21.19
C ARG A 70 18.08 10.30 -22.62
N LEU A 71 17.43 9.59 -23.55
CA LEU A 71 17.83 9.55 -24.97
C LEU A 71 17.13 10.61 -25.82
N ASN A 72 15.98 11.08 -25.38
CA ASN A 72 15.20 12.14 -26.01
C ASN A 72 14.62 13.09 -24.96
N PRO A 73 15.32 14.21 -24.65
CA PRO A 73 14.90 15.17 -23.64
C PRO A 73 13.57 15.91 -23.94
N GLU A 74 13.04 15.81 -25.17
CA GLU A 74 11.76 16.41 -25.54
C GLU A 74 10.54 15.62 -25.02
N ILE A 75 10.74 14.39 -24.52
CA ILE A 75 9.68 13.61 -23.91
C ILE A 75 9.31 14.25 -22.57
N SER A 76 8.09 14.77 -22.47
CA SER A 76 7.56 15.42 -21.28
C SER A 76 6.47 14.61 -20.55
N GLU A 77 6.02 13.49 -21.13
CA GLU A 77 5.00 12.65 -20.52
C GLU A 77 5.57 11.93 -19.28
N GLU A 78 4.70 11.67 -18.31
CA GLU A 78 5.05 10.85 -17.16
C GLU A 78 4.76 9.36 -17.41
N PRO A 79 5.56 8.45 -16.82
CA PRO A 79 5.26 7.02 -16.89
C PRO A 79 3.93 6.70 -16.22
N TYR A 80 3.27 5.64 -16.66
CA TYR A 80 1.97 5.25 -16.12
C TYR A 80 1.95 5.14 -14.58
N VAL A 81 2.99 4.57 -14.02
CA VAL A 81 3.13 4.41 -12.57
C VAL A 81 3.13 5.75 -11.84
N SER A 82 3.82 6.78 -12.36
CA SER A 82 3.81 8.13 -11.76
C SER A 82 2.45 8.82 -11.94
N ARG A 83 1.79 8.64 -13.08
CA ARG A 83 0.44 9.17 -13.29
C ARG A 83 -0.58 8.57 -12.32
N CYS A 84 -0.38 7.32 -11.88
CA CYS A 84 -1.25 6.67 -10.91
C CYS A 84 -0.90 7.04 -9.46
N PHE A 85 0.39 7.22 -9.15
CA PHE A 85 0.89 7.22 -7.79
C PHE A 85 1.90 8.33 -7.48
N GLY A 86 2.17 9.24 -8.42
CA GLY A 86 3.19 10.28 -8.27
C GLY A 86 2.77 11.51 -7.46
N ASP A 87 1.51 11.61 -7.07
CA ASP A 87 1.01 12.65 -6.16
C ASP A 87 1.45 12.40 -4.70
N GLN A 88 1.16 13.35 -3.81
CA GLN A 88 1.60 13.30 -2.40
C GLN A 88 0.66 12.51 -1.48
N ILE A 89 -0.27 11.71 -2.01
CA ILE A 89 -1.17 10.89 -1.18
C ILE A 89 -0.35 9.78 -0.53
N PRO A 90 -0.33 9.67 0.83
CA PRO A 90 0.30 8.54 1.50
C PRO A 90 -0.26 7.22 1.00
N THR A 91 0.61 6.26 0.76
CA THR A 91 0.24 5.01 0.10
C THR A 91 0.70 3.80 0.92
N VAL A 92 -0.21 2.87 1.18
CA VAL A 92 0.08 1.56 1.77
C VAL A 92 -0.12 0.48 0.71
N ALA A 93 0.92 -0.28 0.43
CA ALA A 93 0.87 -1.43 -0.49
C ALA A 93 0.92 -2.72 0.30
N THR A 94 -0.07 -3.58 0.10
CA THR A 94 -0.15 -4.87 0.79
C THR A 94 -0.21 -6.01 -0.21
N SER A 95 0.62 -7.01 0.00
CA SER A 95 0.78 -8.14 -0.91
C SER A 95 1.08 -9.43 -0.16
N ASP A 96 0.70 -10.55 -0.75
CA ASP A 96 1.12 -11.90 -0.34
C ASP A 96 2.46 -12.33 -0.97
N TYR A 97 3.12 -11.44 -1.69
CA TYR A 97 4.54 -11.57 -2.08
C TYR A 97 5.46 -10.97 -1.01
N ILE A 98 6.77 -11.24 -1.12
CA ILE A 98 7.79 -10.57 -0.30
C ILE A 98 7.74 -9.05 -0.53
N SER A 99 8.09 -8.26 0.49
CA SER A 99 7.98 -6.78 0.46
C SER A 99 8.77 -6.15 -0.70
N SER A 100 9.88 -6.76 -1.10
CA SER A 100 10.69 -6.28 -2.22
C SER A 100 9.93 -6.23 -3.56
N VAL A 101 8.81 -6.96 -3.70
CA VAL A 101 7.97 -6.91 -4.92
C VAL A 101 7.19 -5.60 -5.01
N PRO A 102 6.38 -5.20 -4.03
CA PRO A 102 5.77 -3.86 -4.03
C PRO A 102 6.80 -2.72 -3.99
N GLU A 103 7.93 -2.88 -3.32
CA GLU A 103 9.01 -1.87 -3.26
C GLU A 103 9.61 -1.55 -4.64
N MET A 104 9.46 -2.43 -5.63
CA MET A 104 9.96 -2.20 -7.00
C MET A 104 9.49 -0.88 -7.62
N ILE A 105 8.37 -0.32 -7.16
CA ILE A 105 7.80 0.91 -7.73
C ILE A 105 8.01 2.15 -6.84
N GLN A 106 8.66 2.01 -5.69
CA GLN A 106 8.83 3.08 -4.70
C GLN A 106 9.35 4.40 -5.27
N ARG A 107 10.27 4.36 -6.23
CA ARG A 107 10.88 5.54 -6.84
C ARG A 107 9.91 6.43 -7.63
N TRP A 108 8.72 5.92 -7.96
CA TRP A 108 7.66 6.64 -8.68
C TRP A 108 6.46 7.00 -7.81
N ILE A 109 6.52 6.69 -6.52
CA ILE A 109 5.49 7.07 -5.55
C ILE A 109 5.84 8.45 -5.00
N GLY A 110 4.89 9.40 -5.06
CA GLY A 110 5.17 10.77 -4.65
C GLY A 110 5.07 11.01 -3.15
N GLY A 111 4.10 10.36 -2.49
CA GLY A 111 3.87 10.46 -1.05
C GLY A 111 4.63 9.41 -0.25
N ARG A 112 4.37 9.37 1.06
CA ARG A 112 4.88 8.31 1.95
C ARG A 112 4.44 6.95 1.46
N TYR A 113 5.36 6.00 1.39
CA TYR A 113 5.11 4.65 0.91
C TYR A 113 5.44 3.62 1.99
N ILE A 114 4.44 2.89 2.45
CA ILE A 114 4.58 1.77 3.39
C ILE A 114 4.22 0.49 2.68
N VAL A 115 5.07 -0.52 2.84
CA VAL A 115 4.88 -1.83 2.22
C VAL A 115 4.69 -2.90 3.30
N LEU A 116 3.65 -3.72 3.12
CA LEU A 116 3.37 -4.91 3.92
C LEU A 116 3.47 -6.13 3.00
N GLY A 117 4.36 -7.06 3.34
CA GLY A 117 4.64 -8.26 2.54
C GLY A 117 4.94 -9.48 3.41
N THR A 118 5.07 -10.63 2.76
CA THR A 118 5.33 -11.93 3.41
C THR A 118 6.83 -12.24 3.44
N ASP A 119 7.57 -11.50 4.26
CA ASP A 119 9.01 -11.74 4.41
C ASP A 119 9.29 -12.87 5.39
N GLY A 120 10.32 -13.68 5.10
CA GLY A 120 10.77 -14.79 5.93
C GLY A 120 10.39 -16.16 5.35
N PHE A 121 10.45 -17.19 6.21
CA PHE A 121 10.17 -18.57 5.81
C PHE A 121 8.67 -18.85 5.74
N GLY A 122 8.29 -19.71 4.77
CA GLY A 122 6.91 -20.20 4.65
C GLY A 122 6.49 -21.01 5.89
N ARG A 123 5.23 -20.89 6.25
CA ARG A 123 4.60 -21.60 7.37
C ARG A 123 3.34 -22.30 6.92
N SER A 124 2.97 -23.37 7.65
CA SER A 124 1.72 -24.08 7.46
C SER A 124 0.76 -23.69 8.57
N ASP A 125 -0.29 -22.96 8.24
CA ASP A 125 -1.36 -22.55 9.15
C ASP A 125 -2.61 -22.17 8.37
N THR A 126 -3.68 -21.77 9.05
CA THR A 126 -4.85 -21.19 8.39
C THR A 126 -4.48 -19.89 7.68
N ARG A 127 -5.23 -19.54 6.64
CA ARG A 127 -4.99 -18.30 5.88
C ARG A 127 -5.05 -17.05 6.78
N GLU A 128 -5.96 -17.03 7.75
CA GLU A 128 -6.11 -15.92 8.68
C GLU A 128 -4.90 -15.80 9.62
N ALA A 129 -4.47 -16.92 10.21
CA ALA A 129 -3.29 -16.96 11.06
C ALA A 129 -2.02 -16.53 10.32
N LEU A 130 -1.84 -16.97 9.06
CA LEU A 130 -0.70 -16.58 8.24
C LEU A 130 -0.73 -15.08 7.91
N ARG A 131 -1.89 -14.51 7.58
CA ARG A 131 -2.01 -13.07 7.31
C ARG A 131 -1.69 -12.23 8.54
N SER A 132 -2.17 -12.63 9.71
CA SER A 132 -1.84 -11.97 10.97
C SER A 132 -0.35 -12.11 11.31
N PHE A 133 0.24 -13.30 11.15
CA PHE A 133 1.66 -13.52 11.38
C PHE A 133 2.56 -12.65 10.48
N PHE A 134 2.23 -12.55 9.20
CA PHE A 134 2.97 -11.71 8.25
C PHE A 134 2.58 -10.23 8.30
N GLU A 135 1.62 -9.85 9.14
CA GLU A 135 1.13 -8.47 9.28
C GLU A 135 0.62 -7.89 7.94
N ILE A 136 -0.13 -8.72 7.20
CA ILE A 136 -0.81 -8.35 5.94
C ILE A 136 -2.33 -8.47 6.04
N ASP A 137 -2.85 -8.59 7.26
CA ASP A 137 -4.28 -8.61 7.56
C ASP A 137 -4.89 -7.19 7.61
N THR A 138 -6.20 -7.12 7.75
CA THR A 138 -6.94 -5.85 7.82
C THR A 138 -6.44 -4.95 8.94
N ASN A 139 -6.14 -5.52 10.13
CA ASN A 139 -5.66 -4.75 11.27
C ASN A 139 -4.31 -4.09 10.99
N SER A 140 -3.39 -4.83 10.41
CA SER A 140 -2.05 -4.34 10.06
C SER A 140 -2.10 -3.24 8.99
N ILE A 141 -3.01 -3.38 8.00
CA ILE A 141 -3.23 -2.35 6.97
C ILE A 141 -3.76 -1.06 7.59
N VAL A 142 -4.75 -1.16 8.50
CA VAL A 142 -5.30 0.03 9.19
C VAL A 142 -4.22 0.72 10.02
N VAL A 143 -3.43 -0.02 10.79
CA VAL A 143 -2.35 0.56 11.59
C VAL A 143 -1.28 1.22 10.72
N ALA A 144 -0.90 0.59 9.61
CA ALA A 144 0.05 1.17 8.66
C ALA A 144 -0.49 2.47 8.03
N ALA A 145 -1.77 2.50 7.66
CA ALA A 145 -2.42 3.70 7.12
C ALA A 145 -2.47 4.84 8.16
N ILE A 146 -2.87 4.56 9.39
CA ILE A 146 -2.89 5.53 10.49
C ILE A 146 -1.47 6.03 10.78
N SER A 147 -0.47 5.15 10.76
CA SER A 147 0.93 5.53 10.95
C SER A 147 1.41 6.48 9.86
N ALA A 148 1.07 6.22 8.61
CA ALA A 148 1.40 7.11 7.50
C ALA A 148 0.78 8.51 7.70
N LEU A 149 -0.50 8.57 8.03
CA LEU A 149 -1.26 9.81 8.22
C LEU A 149 -0.82 10.59 9.47
N GLU A 150 -0.48 9.90 10.57
CA GLU A 150 0.07 10.54 11.77
C GLU A 150 1.44 11.16 11.49
N GLN A 151 2.30 10.46 10.76
CA GLN A 151 3.63 10.96 10.38
C GLN A 151 3.58 12.13 9.40
N GLU A 152 2.53 12.23 8.58
CA GLU A 152 2.27 13.39 7.71
C GLU A 152 1.54 14.53 8.44
N GLY A 153 1.19 14.34 9.71
CA GLY A 153 0.49 15.35 10.51
C GLY A 153 -1.01 15.47 10.22
N THR A 154 -1.57 14.59 9.43
CA THR A 154 -3.02 14.54 9.14
C THR A 154 -3.80 14.05 10.35
N LEU A 155 -3.27 13.08 11.07
CA LEU A 155 -3.84 12.58 12.31
C LEU A 155 -3.05 13.06 13.54
N PRO A 156 -3.73 13.25 14.71
CA PRO A 156 -3.07 13.67 15.93
C PRO A 156 -2.00 12.67 16.40
N PRO A 157 -0.88 13.14 16.99
CA PRO A 157 0.12 12.27 17.61
C PRO A 157 -0.50 11.33 18.66
N GLY A 158 -0.10 10.06 18.68
CA GLY A 158 -0.60 9.03 19.59
C GLY A 158 -1.80 8.25 19.05
N THR A 159 -2.30 8.55 17.85
CA THR A 159 -3.38 7.81 17.21
C THR A 159 -2.98 6.36 16.92
N VAL A 160 -1.75 6.14 16.43
CA VAL A 160 -1.17 4.80 16.22
C VAL A 160 -1.15 4.00 17.52
N GLU A 161 -0.69 4.62 18.62
CA GLU A 161 -0.61 3.95 19.92
C GLU A 161 -1.98 3.52 20.43
N LYS A 162 -2.98 4.38 20.27
CA LYS A 162 -4.38 4.07 20.61
C LYS A 162 -4.88 2.86 19.82
N GLU A 163 -4.61 2.82 18.50
CA GLU A 163 -5.05 1.71 17.67
C GLU A 163 -4.35 0.39 17.97
N LEU A 164 -3.05 0.40 18.25
CA LEU A 164 -2.33 -0.79 18.69
C LEU A 164 -2.95 -1.40 19.95
N ARG A 165 -3.36 -0.56 20.91
CA ARG A 165 -4.06 -1.01 22.13
C ARG A 165 -5.46 -1.55 21.81
N ASN A 166 -6.26 -0.83 21.03
CA ASN A 166 -7.62 -1.21 20.67
C ASN A 166 -7.68 -2.56 19.95
N ARG A 167 -6.70 -2.82 19.08
CA ARG A 167 -6.61 -4.04 18.28
C ARG A 167 -5.82 -5.16 18.99
N ASN A 168 -5.31 -4.89 20.21
CA ASN A 168 -4.47 -5.82 20.96
C ASN A 168 -3.30 -6.37 20.13
N LEU A 169 -2.70 -5.51 19.29
CA LEU A 169 -1.56 -5.89 18.46
C LEU A 169 -0.28 -5.86 19.29
N ASN A 170 0.48 -6.96 19.21
CA ASN A 170 1.75 -7.07 19.91
C ASN A 170 2.79 -6.18 19.24
N ARG A 171 3.50 -5.36 20.05
CA ARG A 171 4.64 -4.55 19.59
C ARG A 171 5.92 -5.36 19.43
N GLU A 172 6.03 -6.46 20.14
CA GLU A 172 7.16 -7.37 20.03
C GLU A 172 6.95 -8.27 18.81
N ARG A 173 7.54 -7.87 17.70
CA ARG A 173 7.52 -8.69 16.50
C ARG A 173 8.30 -9.98 16.74
N MET A 174 7.66 -11.12 16.53
CA MET A 174 8.40 -12.36 16.38
C MET A 174 9.31 -12.25 15.15
N ASP A 175 10.55 -12.68 15.29
CA ASP A 175 11.49 -12.72 14.16
C ASP A 175 10.92 -13.63 13.06
N LYS A 176 10.50 -13.03 11.96
CA LYS A 176 9.92 -13.76 10.82
C LYS A 176 10.98 -14.55 10.03
N THR A 177 12.24 -14.31 10.33
CA THR A 177 13.39 -14.97 9.68
C THR A 177 13.96 -16.13 10.50
N ALA A 178 13.43 -16.38 11.70
CA ALA A 178 13.82 -17.48 12.57
C ALA A 178 13.03 -18.77 12.33
#